data_81213a5b1ac29364876b8ed81f3351db
#
_entry.id   81213a5b1ac29364876b8ed81f3351db
#
_cell.length_a   1.000
_cell.length_b   1.000
_cell.length_c   1.000
_cell.angle_alpha   90.00
_cell.angle_beta   90.00
_cell.angle_gamma   90.00
#
_symmetry.space_group_name_H-M   'P 1'
#
loop_
_entity.id
_entity.type
_entity.pdbx_description
1 polymer ?
#
loop_
_entity_poly.entity_id
_entity_poly.type
_entity_poly.pdbx_seq_one_letter_code
_entity_poly.pdbx_strand_id
1 'polypeptide(L)'
;AEEIPVDLGSDQTSLHNPWAGGYYPVDVSYEASNKMMAEEPARFRECVQESLRRQVDAINKLTARGMYFFDYGNAFLLEASRAGAAVMGEGGRFRYPSYVQDIMGPMFFDYGFGPFRWVCTSGKPEDLELTDCLAAEVLEEIRRTAPAEIAGQLDDNIHWIREAGRNRLVVGSQARILYADSEGRTKIAQAFNRAIADGRLTAPVVLGRDHHDVSGTDSPYRETSNIYDGSNLTADMAVQNV
;
A
#
# COMPACT_ATOMS: atom_id res chain seq x y z
N ALA A 1 28.90 14.76 -4.56
CA ALA A 1 27.50 14.32 -4.67
C ALA A 1 26.63 15.58 -4.74
N GLU A 2 25.78 15.69 -5.75
CA GLU A 2 24.82 16.79 -5.85
C GLU A 2 23.89 16.75 -4.63
N GLU A 3 23.72 17.87 -3.96
CA GLU A 3 22.76 18.00 -2.86
C GLU A 3 21.37 18.22 -3.44
N ILE A 4 20.74 17.12 -3.88
CA ILE A 4 19.36 17.15 -4.35
C ILE A 4 18.46 17.26 -3.10
N PRO A 5 17.58 18.29 -3.01
CA PRO A 5 16.60 18.35 -1.96
C PRO A 5 15.57 17.23 -2.15
N VAL A 6 15.23 16.57 -1.05
CA VAL A 6 14.20 15.51 -1.03
C VAL A 6 13.22 15.84 0.10
N ASP A 7 11.98 16.07 -0.26
CA ASP A 7 10.93 16.45 0.70
C ASP A 7 10.25 15.25 1.33
N LEU A 8 10.09 14.14 0.55
CA LEU A 8 9.34 12.97 0.96
C LEU A 8 10.12 11.70 0.60
N GLY A 9 10.12 10.72 1.49
CA GLY A 9 10.74 9.41 1.28
C GLY A 9 9.92 8.28 1.88
N SER A 10 9.98 7.13 1.24
CA SER A 10 9.40 5.89 1.73
C SER A 10 10.24 4.70 1.26
N ASP A 11 10.14 3.58 1.96
CA ASP A 11 10.71 2.33 1.45
C ASP A 11 9.72 1.62 0.50
N GLN A 12 10.27 0.82 -0.40
CA GLN A 12 9.53 -0.08 -1.30
C GLN A 12 10.19 -1.47 -1.27
N THR A 13 10.48 -1.93 -0.07
CA THR A 13 11.12 -3.22 0.16
C THR A 13 10.10 -4.35 0.33
N SER A 14 10.53 -5.60 0.27
CA SER A 14 9.71 -6.78 0.56
C SER A 14 10.31 -7.56 1.74
N LEU A 15 10.60 -6.86 2.81
CA LEU A 15 11.34 -7.38 3.97
C LEU A 15 10.51 -8.29 4.90
N HIS A 16 9.23 -8.51 4.62
CA HIS A 16 8.47 -9.60 5.24
C HIS A 16 8.99 -10.99 4.81
N ASN A 17 9.81 -11.08 3.76
CA ASN A 17 10.51 -12.29 3.34
C ASN A 17 11.96 -12.00 2.91
N PRO A 18 12.84 -11.47 3.81
CA PRO A 18 14.14 -10.95 3.43
C PRO A 18 15.13 -12.04 2.97
N TRP A 19 14.92 -13.28 3.40
CA TRP A 19 15.90 -14.36 3.21
C TRP A 19 15.65 -15.23 1.98
N ALA A 20 14.56 -14.96 1.27
CA ALA A 20 14.13 -15.70 0.08
C ALA A 20 13.83 -14.77 -1.11
N GLY A 21 14.67 -13.75 -1.31
CA GLY A 21 14.58 -12.85 -2.45
C GLY A 21 13.69 -11.62 -2.24
N GLY A 22 13.25 -11.35 -1.01
CA GLY A 22 12.51 -10.11 -0.68
C GLY A 22 13.40 -8.87 -0.60
N TYR A 23 14.72 -9.06 -0.45
CA TYR A 23 15.70 -7.97 -0.41
C TYR A 23 17.04 -8.44 -0.98
N TYR A 24 17.61 -7.67 -1.89
CA TYR A 24 18.93 -7.97 -2.48
C TYR A 24 19.98 -7.02 -1.91
N PRO A 25 21.11 -7.56 -1.41
CA PRO A 25 22.14 -6.74 -0.79
C PRO A 25 22.85 -5.83 -1.80
N VAL A 26 23.18 -4.63 -1.35
CA VAL A 26 23.94 -3.66 -2.14
C VAL A 26 25.37 -4.18 -2.41
N ASP A 27 25.94 -3.75 -3.53
CA ASP A 27 27.28 -4.13 -4.01
C ASP A 27 27.43 -5.63 -4.36
N VAL A 28 26.32 -6.37 -4.45
CA VAL A 28 26.32 -7.78 -4.90
C VAL A 28 25.41 -7.89 -6.12
N SER A 29 25.89 -8.54 -7.19
CA SER A 29 25.06 -8.74 -8.39
C SER A 29 23.87 -9.65 -8.09
N TYR A 30 22.84 -9.57 -8.92
CA TYR A 30 21.65 -10.41 -8.80
C TYR A 30 21.99 -11.91 -8.81
N GLU A 31 22.86 -12.32 -9.75
CA GLU A 31 23.30 -13.71 -9.90
C GLU A 31 24.13 -14.17 -8.69
N ALA A 32 25.05 -13.31 -8.22
CA ALA A 32 25.86 -13.62 -7.03
C ALA A 32 25.00 -13.68 -5.77
N SER A 33 23.99 -12.83 -5.65
CA SER A 33 23.04 -12.84 -4.54
C SER A 33 22.23 -14.14 -4.51
N ASN A 34 21.68 -14.58 -5.64
CA ASN A 34 20.93 -15.83 -5.74
C ASN A 34 21.80 -17.05 -5.40
N LYS A 35 23.05 -17.08 -5.89
CA LYS A 35 23.99 -18.12 -5.55
C LYS A 35 24.31 -18.12 -4.04
N MET A 36 24.62 -16.96 -3.49
CA MET A 36 24.93 -16.82 -2.06
C MET A 36 23.73 -17.21 -1.18
N MET A 37 22.49 -16.84 -1.58
CA MET A 37 21.27 -17.22 -0.87
C MET A 37 21.10 -18.73 -0.79
N ALA A 38 21.43 -19.45 -1.87
CA ALA A 38 21.33 -20.92 -1.95
C ALA A 38 22.49 -21.65 -1.25
N GLU A 39 23.72 -21.20 -1.43
CA GLU A 39 24.93 -21.92 -1.02
C GLU A 39 25.51 -21.41 0.31
N GLU A 40 25.34 -20.13 0.63
CA GLU A 40 25.93 -19.46 1.80
C GLU A 40 24.88 -18.59 2.53
N PRO A 41 23.74 -19.14 3.01
CA PRO A 41 22.63 -18.36 3.54
C PRO A 41 22.98 -17.47 4.73
N ALA A 42 23.94 -17.86 5.56
CA ALA A 42 24.43 -17.04 6.67
C ALA A 42 25.11 -15.77 6.15
N ARG A 43 25.99 -15.88 5.16
CA ARG A 43 26.67 -14.77 4.51
C ARG A 43 25.69 -13.86 3.78
N PHE A 44 24.71 -14.44 3.09
CA PHE A 44 23.63 -13.66 2.45
C PHE A 44 22.91 -12.78 3.48
N ARG A 45 22.55 -13.37 4.63
CA ARG A 45 21.94 -12.63 5.74
C ARG A 45 22.78 -11.47 6.24
N GLU A 46 24.08 -11.68 6.45
CA GLU A 46 25.01 -10.63 6.87
C GLU A 46 25.07 -9.48 5.86
N CYS A 47 25.12 -9.79 4.57
CA CYS A 47 25.11 -8.78 3.49
C CYS A 47 23.79 -7.99 3.45
N VAL A 48 22.64 -8.65 3.65
CA VAL A 48 21.34 -8.00 3.75
C VAL A 48 21.29 -7.06 4.96
N GLN A 49 21.72 -7.53 6.13
CA GLN A 49 21.74 -6.72 7.35
C GLN A 49 22.65 -5.51 7.23
N GLU A 50 23.82 -5.67 6.61
CA GLU A 50 24.72 -4.54 6.34
C GLU A 50 24.07 -3.53 5.38
N SER A 51 23.39 -4.01 4.36
CA SER A 51 22.68 -3.16 3.40
C SER A 51 21.55 -2.37 4.07
N LEU A 52 20.83 -2.99 5.00
CA LEU A 52 19.79 -2.32 5.80
C LEU A 52 20.39 -1.21 6.69
N ARG A 53 21.51 -1.47 7.37
CA ARG A 53 22.20 -0.44 8.14
C ARG A 53 22.58 0.75 7.26
N ARG A 54 23.18 0.51 6.10
CA ARG A 54 23.55 1.56 5.14
C ARG A 54 22.35 2.35 4.62
N GLN A 55 21.24 1.66 4.34
CA GLN A 55 20.01 2.31 3.90
C GLN A 55 19.44 3.22 4.99
N VAL A 56 19.37 2.74 6.23
CA VAL A 56 18.93 3.55 7.38
C VAL A 56 19.86 4.75 7.62
N ASP A 57 21.14 4.58 7.51
CA ASP A 57 22.11 5.70 7.64
C ASP A 57 21.86 6.78 6.59
N ALA A 58 21.52 6.37 5.35
CA ALA A 58 21.18 7.32 4.29
C ALA A 58 19.86 8.03 4.59
N ILE A 59 18.83 7.29 5.04
CA ILE A 59 17.53 7.86 5.46
C ILE A 59 17.73 8.85 6.61
N ASN A 60 18.49 8.49 7.66
CA ASN A 60 18.78 9.36 8.80
C ASN A 60 19.48 10.66 8.38
N LYS A 61 20.38 10.60 7.40
CA LYS A 61 21.04 11.80 6.84
C LYS A 61 20.09 12.69 6.08
N LEU A 62 19.17 12.12 5.31
CA LEU A 62 18.18 12.88 4.55
C LEU A 62 17.11 13.49 5.46
N THR A 63 16.64 12.76 6.46
CA THR A 63 15.66 13.27 7.42
C THR A 63 16.25 14.38 8.31
N ALA A 64 17.54 14.30 8.64
CA ALA A 64 18.23 15.39 9.31
C ALA A 64 18.32 16.69 8.47
N ARG A 65 18.10 16.60 7.15
CA ARG A 65 18.02 17.72 6.21
C ARG A 65 16.61 18.20 5.91
N GLY A 66 15.59 17.58 6.54
CA GLY A 66 14.19 17.97 6.40
C GLY A 66 13.31 17.02 5.60
N MET A 67 13.84 15.89 5.08
CA MET A 67 13.00 14.90 4.42
C MET A 67 12.01 14.28 5.42
N TYR A 68 10.72 14.22 5.08
CA TYR A 68 9.75 13.41 5.80
C TYR A 68 9.84 11.96 5.28
N PHE A 69 10.14 11.01 6.17
CA PHE A 69 10.22 9.59 5.82
C PHE A 69 9.15 8.80 6.58
N PHE A 70 8.50 7.86 5.90
CA PHE A 70 7.59 6.90 6.49
C PHE A 70 7.88 5.48 5.99
N ASP A 71 7.66 4.51 6.85
CA ASP A 71 7.72 3.09 6.51
C ASP A 71 6.46 2.70 5.74
N TYR A 72 6.64 1.97 4.62
CA TYR A 72 5.53 1.61 3.74
C TYR A 72 4.73 0.38 4.20
N GLY A 73 5.16 -0.31 5.26
CA GLY A 73 4.47 -1.48 5.80
C GLY A 73 4.97 -2.82 5.26
N ASN A 74 6.20 -2.88 4.76
CA ASN A 74 6.83 -4.09 4.24
C ASN A 74 7.92 -4.67 5.16
N ALA A 75 7.76 -4.49 6.48
CA ALA A 75 8.68 -4.93 7.53
C ALA A 75 10.09 -4.28 7.49
N PHE A 76 10.23 -3.11 6.84
CA PHE A 76 11.53 -2.43 6.74
C PHE A 76 12.08 -2.02 8.10
N LEU A 77 11.32 -1.29 8.90
CA LEU A 77 11.77 -0.84 10.23
C LEU A 77 12.04 -2.01 11.16
N LEU A 78 11.25 -3.07 11.10
CA LEU A 78 11.43 -4.27 11.90
C LEU A 78 12.75 -4.97 11.56
N GLU A 79 13.01 -5.25 10.29
CA GLU A 79 14.23 -5.92 9.86
C GLU A 79 15.47 -5.03 10.02
N ALA A 80 15.32 -3.72 9.81
CA ALA A 80 16.37 -2.75 10.11
C ALA A 80 16.74 -2.73 11.60
N SER A 81 15.74 -2.77 12.49
CA SER A 81 15.96 -2.90 13.93
C SER A 81 16.70 -4.19 14.29
N ARG A 82 16.26 -5.33 13.70
CA ARG A 82 16.93 -6.63 13.88
C ARG A 82 18.37 -6.64 13.36
N ALA A 83 18.65 -5.84 12.33
CA ALA A 83 19.99 -5.63 11.81
C ALA A 83 20.86 -4.69 12.68
N GLY A 84 20.30 -4.10 13.75
CA GLY A 84 20.96 -3.15 14.63
C GLY A 84 21.10 -1.74 14.04
N ALA A 85 20.28 -1.38 13.05
CA ALA A 85 20.24 -0.06 12.47
C ALA A 85 19.57 0.96 13.43
N ALA A 86 19.91 2.25 13.30
CA ALA A 86 19.42 3.32 14.18
C ALA A 86 18.00 3.78 13.78
N VAL A 87 17.02 2.89 13.93
CA VAL A 87 15.59 3.12 13.62
C VAL A 87 14.73 3.29 14.85
N MET A 88 15.26 3.03 16.05
CA MET A 88 14.52 3.17 17.29
C MET A 88 14.58 4.62 17.79
N GLY A 89 13.45 5.11 18.24
CA GLY A 89 13.28 6.39 18.92
C GLY A 89 13.07 6.22 20.41
N GLU A 90 12.54 7.25 21.05
CA GLU A 90 12.26 7.25 22.48
C GLU A 90 11.13 6.27 22.84
N GLY A 91 11.20 5.70 24.05
CA GLY A 91 10.17 4.80 24.59
C GLY A 91 10.04 3.47 23.86
N GLY A 92 11.05 3.04 23.08
CA GLY A 92 11.02 1.75 22.37
C GLY A 92 10.15 1.74 21.13
N ARG A 93 9.71 2.90 20.66
CA ARG A 93 8.96 3.04 19.40
C ARG A 93 9.91 3.23 18.22
N PHE A 94 9.42 2.95 17.01
CA PHE A 94 10.16 3.31 15.80
C PHE A 94 10.27 4.82 15.65
N ARG A 95 11.38 5.26 15.07
CA ARG A 95 11.69 6.67 14.83
C ARG A 95 10.81 7.28 13.75
N TYR A 96 10.42 6.47 12.80
CA TYR A 96 9.67 6.87 11.63
C TYR A 96 8.23 6.37 11.73
N PRO A 97 7.23 7.14 11.25
CA PRO A 97 5.86 6.69 11.21
C PRO A 97 5.67 5.55 10.22
N SER A 98 4.68 4.72 10.47
CA SER A 98 4.20 3.70 9.55
C SER A 98 3.11 4.26 8.65
N TYR A 99 3.21 3.99 7.35
CA TYR A 99 2.16 4.31 6.39
C TYR A 99 0.81 3.71 6.81
N VAL A 100 0.79 2.43 7.16
CA VAL A 100 -0.45 1.72 7.51
C VAL A 100 -1.05 2.27 8.78
N GLN A 101 -0.26 2.39 9.84
CA GLN A 101 -0.75 2.71 11.16
C GLN A 101 -0.94 4.21 11.40
N ASP A 102 0.07 5.01 11.05
CA ASP A 102 0.11 6.42 11.45
C ASP A 102 -0.47 7.35 10.39
N ILE A 103 -0.61 6.87 9.14
CA ILE A 103 -1.14 7.64 8.01
C ILE A 103 -2.50 7.08 7.61
N MET A 104 -2.55 5.84 7.09
CA MET A 104 -3.79 5.25 6.57
C MET A 104 -4.80 4.94 7.68
N GLY A 105 -4.34 4.53 8.87
CA GLY A 105 -5.19 4.28 10.02
C GLY A 105 -6.12 5.46 10.30
N PRO A 106 -5.59 6.60 10.77
CA PRO A 106 -6.40 7.74 11.15
C PRO A 106 -7.08 8.45 9.98
N MET A 107 -6.55 8.35 8.75
CA MET A 107 -7.12 9.05 7.59
C MET A 107 -8.21 8.25 6.88
N PHE A 108 -8.16 6.92 6.90
CA PHE A 108 -9.03 6.06 6.12
C PHE A 108 -9.63 4.91 6.94
N PHE A 109 -8.83 4.10 7.61
CA PHE A 109 -9.31 2.86 8.24
C PHE A 109 -10.24 3.12 9.42
N ASP A 110 -9.98 4.14 10.22
CA ASP A 110 -10.83 4.53 11.34
C ASP A 110 -12.22 5.02 10.89
N TYR A 111 -12.34 5.45 9.65
CA TYR A 111 -13.60 5.80 8.99
C TYR A 111 -14.22 4.66 8.17
N GLY A 112 -13.63 3.46 8.23
CA GLY A 112 -14.14 2.30 7.50
C GLY A 112 -13.76 2.24 6.02
N PHE A 113 -12.87 3.13 5.54
CA PHE A 113 -12.35 3.08 4.17
C PHE A 113 -11.16 2.14 4.08
N GLY A 114 -11.13 1.30 3.07
CA GLY A 114 -10.02 0.40 2.79
C GLY A 114 -9.82 0.18 1.30
N PRO A 115 -8.70 -0.44 0.90
CA PRO A 115 -8.38 -0.68 -0.49
C PRO A 115 -9.47 -1.51 -1.19
N PHE A 116 -9.86 -1.04 -2.35
CA PHE A 116 -10.83 -1.69 -3.23
C PHE A 116 -10.29 -1.66 -4.66
N ARG A 117 -9.86 -2.80 -5.12
CA ARG A 117 -9.29 -2.96 -6.46
C ARG A 117 -10.23 -3.76 -7.36
N TRP A 118 -10.28 -3.38 -8.64
CA TRP A 118 -10.90 -4.22 -9.65
C TRP A 118 -10.06 -4.36 -10.90
N VAL A 119 -10.31 -5.45 -11.61
CA VAL A 119 -9.66 -5.77 -12.89
C VAL A 119 -10.74 -6.14 -13.90
N CYS A 120 -10.76 -5.45 -15.05
CA CYS A 120 -11.60 -5.80 -16.18
C CYS A 120 -10.99 -6.98 -16.94
N THR A 121 -11.59 -8.16 -16.82
CA THR A 121 -11.02 -9.40 -17.41
C THR A 121 -11.07 -9.42 -18.92
N SER A 122 -11.83 -8.53 -19.55
CA SER A 122 -11.83 -8.33 -21.00
C SER A 122 -10.49 -7.84 -21.54
N GLY A 123 -9.69 -7.16 -20.70
CA GLY A 123 -8.49 -6.48 -21.11
C GLY A 123 -8.73 -5.23 -21.99
N LYS A 124 -9.99 -4.81 -22.15
CA LYS A 124 -10.37 -3.68 -23.00
C LYS A 124 -10.32 -2.35 -22.24
N PRO A 125 -9.68 -1.31 -22.78
CA PRO A 125 -9.68 0.03 -22.17
C PRO A 125 -11.10 0.60 -22.00
N GLU A 126 -12.01 0.32 -22.93
CA GLU A 126 -13.39 0.81 -22.90
C GLU A 126 -14.18 0.27 -21.71
N ASP A 127 -13.94 -0.99 -21.33
CA ASP A 127 -14.56 -1.58 -20.13
C ASP A 127 -13.99 -0.94 -18.86
N LEU A 128 -12.70 -0.59 -18.86
CA LEU A 128 -12.10 0.13 -17.74
C LEU A 128 -12.68 1.54 -17.61
N GLU A 129 -12.78 2.29 -18.71
CA GLU A 129 -13.40 3.63 -18.71
C GLU A 129 -14.86 3.57 -18.22
N LEU A 130 -15.61 2.57 -18.63
CA LEU A 130 -16.98 2.37 -18.15
C LEU A 130 -17.02 2.08 -16.64
N THR A 131 -16.14 1.22 -16.13
CA THR A 131 -16.07 0.96 -14.69
C THR A 131 -15.66 2.19 -13.90
N ASP A 132 -14.72 3.00 -14.42
CA ASP A 132 -14.33 4.29 -13.81
C ASP A 132 -15.53 5.25 -13.70
N CYS A 133 -16.32 5.38 -14.78
CA CYS A 133 -17.53 6.20 -14.76
C CYS A 133 -18.58 5.69 -13.75
N LEU A 134 -18.84 4.39 -13.74
CA LEU A 134 -19.80 3.79 -12.80
C LEU A 134 -19.38 3.95 -11.35
N ALA A 135 -18.10 3.80 -11.06
CA ALA A 135 -17.56 4.01 -9.72
C ALA A 135 -17.67 5.48 -9.30
N ALA A 136 -17.32 6.41 -10.18
CA ALA A 136 -17.46 7.84 -9.92
C ALA A 136 -18.91 8.25 -9.64
N GLU A 137 -19.87 7.78 -10.45
CA GLU A 137 -21.30 8.04 -10.26
C GLU A 137 -21.80 7.55 -8.91
N VAL A 138 -21.40 6.34 -8.50
CA VAL A 138 -21.75 5.78 -7.18
C VAL A 138 -21.18 6.62 -6.05
N LEU A 139 -19.90 6.99 -6.14
CA LEU A 139 -19.27 7.81 -5.11
C LEU A 139 -19.89 9.21 -5.01
N GLU A 140 -20.28 9.81 -6.14
CA GLU A 140 -21.00 11.10 -6.15
C GLU A 140 -22.37 11.00 -5.51
N GLU A 141 -23.09 9.89 -5.70
CA GLU A 141 -24.36 9.65 -5.02
C GLU A 141 -24.16 9.58 -3.50
N ILE A 142 -23.19 8.79 -3.05
CA ILE A 142 -22.86 8.66 -1.62
C ILE A 142 -22.43 10.03 -1.06
N ARG A 143 -21.60 10.75 -1.79
CA ARG A 143 -21.08 12.07 -1.38
C ARG A 143 -22.16 13.10 -1.05
N ARG A 144 -23.31 13.03 -1.70
CA ARG A 144 -24.42 13.99 -1.48
C ARG A 144 -25.01 13.92 -0.08
N THR A 145 -24.94 12.75 0.54
CA THR A 145 -25.52 12.49 1.88
C THR A 145 -24.47 12.14 2.92
N ALA A 146 -23.21 12.13 2.53
CA ALA A 146 -22.10 11.78 3.41
C ALA A 146 -21.92 12.83 4.53
N PRO A 147 -21.58 12.37 5.75
CA PRO A 147 -21.12 13.28 6.81
C PRO A 147 -19.91 14.10 6.39
N ALA A 148 -19.76 15.29 6.99
CA ALA A 148 -18.69 16.22 6.65
C ALA A 148 -17.29 15.63 6.91
N GLU A 149 -17.18 14.75 7.90
CA GLU A 149 -15.94 14.12 8.34
C GLU A 149 -15.31 13.23 7.27
N ILE A 150 -16.12 12.62 6.39
CA ILE A 150 -15.65 11.71 5.33
C ILE A 150 -15.77 12.33 3.94
N ALA A 151 -16.27 13.55 3.86
CA ALA A 151 -16.51 14.23 2.58
C ALA A 151 -15.22 14.37 1.76
N GLY A 152 -14.11 14.67 2.41
CA GLY A 152 -12.81 14.83 1.77
C GLY A 152 -12.31 13.53 1.12
N GLN A 153 -12.45 12.40 1.80
CA GLN A 153 -12.04 11.09 1.26
C GLN A 153 -12.85 10.71 0.01
N LEU A 154 -14.14 11.03 0.00
CA LEU A 154 -14.98 10.79 -1.18
C LEU A 154 -14.61 11.72 -2.34
N ASP A 155 -14.36 13.00 -2.08
CA ASP A 155 -13.94 13.98 -3.09
C ASP A 155 -12.59 13.57 -3.71
N ASP A 156 -11.64 13.12 -2.89
CA ASP A 156 -10.34 12.62 -3.34
C ASP A 156 -10.47 11.35 -4.20
N ASN A 157 -11.30 10.39 -3.80
CA ASN A 157 -11.56 9.18 -4.60
C ASN A 157 -12.24 9.50 -5.93
N ILE A 158 -13.20 10.42 -5.96
CA ILE A 158 -13.87 10.86 -7.19
C ILE A 158 -12.83 11.54 -8.12
N HIS A 159 -12.01 12.42 -7.58
CA HIS A 159 -10.93 13.04 -8.34
C HIS A 159 -9.95 12.01 -8.89
N TRP A 160 -9.47 11.11 -8.03
CA TRP A 160 -8.55 10.04 -8.40
C TRP A 160 -9.07 9.21 -9.56
N ILE A 161 -10.32 8.71 -9.48
CA ILE A 161 -10.86 7.80 -10.51
C ILE A 161 -11.09 8.53 -11.84
N ARG A 162 -11.50 9.80 -11.81
CA ARG A 162 -11.71 10.61 -13.02
C ARG A 162 -10.42 10.93 -13.74
N GLU A 163 -9.34 11.13 -13.01
CA GLU A 163 -8.03 11.48 -13.57
C GLU A 163 -7.15 10.25 -13.87
N ALA A 164 -7.54 9.07 -13.39
CA ALA A 164 -6.75 7.83 -13.49
C ALA A 164 -6.36 7.48 -14.92
N GLY A 165 -7.30 7.56 -15.86
CA GLY A 165 -7.06 7.28 -17.28
C GLY A 165 -6.10 8.28 -17.91
N ARG A 166 -6.30 9.59 -17.63
CA ARG A 166 -5.46 10.68 -18.15
C ARG A 166 -4.03 10.54 -17.66
N ASN A 167 -3.84 10.22 -16.39
CA ASN A 167 -2.54 10.11 -15.76
C ASN A 167 -1.86 8.75 -15.97
N ARG A 168 -2.50 7.83 -16.68
CA ARG A 168 -1.96 6.48 -16.94
C ARG A 168 -1.54 5.76 -15.66
N LEU A 169 -2.36 5.86 -14.61
CA LEU A 169 -2.04 5.37 -13.26
C LEU A 169 -2.02 3.85 -13.13
N VAL A 170 -2.40 3.12 -14.18
CA VAL A 170 -2.34 1.66 -14.19
C VAL A 170 -1.36 1.20 -15.24
N VAL A 171 -0.45 0.33 -14.84
CA VAL A 171 0.57 -0.28 -15.70
C VAL A 171 0.30 -1.78 -15.82
N GLY A 172 0.20 -2.25 -17.05
CA GLY A 172 0.19 -3.67 -17.38
C GLY A 172 -1.15 -4.39 -17.33
N SER A 173 -2.24 -3.77 -16.83
CA SER A 173 -3.58 -4.36 -16.84
C SER A 173 -4.68 -3.30 -16.83
N GLN A 174 -5.89 -3.68 -17.26
CA GLN A 174 -7.08 -2.83 -17.17
C GLN A 174 -7.66 -2.91 -15.75
N ALA A 175 -7.02 -2.21 -14.81
CA ALA A 175 -7.33 -2.26 -13.38
C ALA A 175 -7.35 -0.87 -12.74
N ARG A 176 -8.07 -0.75 -11.61
CA ARG A 176 -8.12 0.43 -10.76
C ARG A 176 -8.06 0.06 -9.30
N ILE A 177 -7.74 1.05 -8.49
CA ILE A 177 -7.81 0.98 -7.03
C ILE A 177 -8.44 2.26 -6.49
N LEU A 178 -9.28 2.10 -5.47
CA LEU A 178 -9.84 3.16 -4.64
C LEU A 178 -9.68 2.80 -3.17
N TYR A 179 -9.95 3.77 -2.30
CA TYR A 179 -10.20 3.51 -0.88
C TYR A 179 -11.69 3.73 -0.63
N ALA A 180 -12.46 2.65 -0.56
CA ALA A 180 -13.90 2.69 -0.41
C ALA A 180 -14.35 2.05 0.91
N ASP A 181 -15.43 2.59 1.48
CA ASP A 181 -16.12 1.99 2.61
C ASP A 181 -17.01 0.82 2.19
N SER A 182 -17.66 0.17 3.15
CA SER A 182 -18.56 -0.96 2.89
C SER A 182 -19.71 -0.61 1.93
N GLU A 183 -20.31 0.58 2.08
CA GLU A 183 -21.40 1.02 1.20
C GLU A 183 -20.89 1.27 -0.22
N GLY A 184 -19.77 1.97 -0.36
CA GLY A 184 -19.14 2.25 -1.65
C GLY A 184 -18.77 0.97 -2.39
N ARG A 185 -18.12 0.01 -1.73
CA ARG A 185 -17.76 -1.30 -2.32
C ARG A 185 -18.99 -2.03 -2.83
N THR A 186 -20.01 -2.13 -1.98
CA THR A 186 -21.24 -2.86 -2.34
C THR A 186 -21.95 -2.22 -3.51
N LYS A 187 -22.15 -0.91 -3.50
CA LYS A 187 -22.83 -0.18 -4.56
C LYS A 187 -22.07 -0.20 -5.89
N ILE A 188 -20.73 -0.03 -5.84
CA ILE A 188 -19.86 -0.12 -7.04
C ILE A 188 -19.93 -1.53 -7.63
N ALA A 189 -19.78 -2.58 -6.81
CA ALA A 189 -19.88 -3.96 -7.27
C ALA A 189 -21.24 -4.26 -7.91
N GLN A 190 -22.34 -3.77 -7.33
CA GLN A 190 -23.69 -3.89 -7.90
C GLN A 190 -23.82 -3.14 -9.23
N ALA A 191 -23.21 -1.95 -9.36
CA ALA A 191 -23.20 -1.21 -10.62
C ALA A 191 -22.48 -1.98 -11.73
N PHE A 192 -21.34 -2.60 -11.42
CA PHE A 192 -20.61 -3.46 -12.36
C PHE A 192 -21.44 -4.68 -12.74
N ASN A 193 -22.06 -5.38 -11.78
CA ASN A 193 -22.92 -6.52 -12.06
C ASN A 193 -24.10 -6.16 -12.96
N ARG A 194 -24.75 -5.01 -12.74
CA ARG A 194 -25.81 -4.52 -13.64
C ARG A 194 -25.28 -4.25 -15.04
N ALA A 195 -24.12 -3.62 -15.16
CA ALA A 195 -23.51 -3.33 -16.46
C ALA A 195 -23.12 -4.60 -17.24
N ILE A 196 -22.72 -5.67 -16.53
CA ILE A 196 -22.48 -7.00 -17.14
C ILE A 196 -23.81 -7.62 -17.61
N ALA A 197 -24.82 -7.59 -16.75
CA ALA A 197 -26.14 -8.15 -17.08
C ALA A 197 -26.78 -7.45 -18.28
N ASP A 198 -26.60 -6.14 -18.40
CA ASP A 198 -27.09 -5.31 -19.50
C ASP A 198 -26.21 -5.40 -20.77
N GLY A 199 -25.12 -6.14 -20.73
CA GLY A 199 -24.18 -6.28 -21.84
C GLY A 199 -23.33 -5.02 -22.14
N ARG A 200 -23.31 -4.05 -21.24
CA ARG A 200 -22.46 -2.85 -21.37
C ARG A 200 -21.00 -3.15 -21.05
N LEU A 201 -20.73 -4.01 -20.07
CA LEU A 201 -19.41 -4.61 -19.84
C LEU A 201 -19.34 -5.94 -20.58
N THR A 202 -18.22 -6.18 -21.24
CA THR A 202 -18.07 -7.31 -22.17
C THR A 202 -17.56 -8.59 -21.50
N ALA A 203 -17.12 -8.51 -20.24
CA ALA A 203 -16.61 -9.63 -19.45
C ALA A 203 -16.79 -9.38 -17.95
N PRO A 204 -16.63 -10.41 -17.11
CA PRO A 204 -16.64 -10.26 -15.66
C PRO A 204 -15.54 -9.31 -15.15
N VAL A 205 -15.82 -8.68 -14.01
CA VAL A 205 -14.85 -7.85 -13.28
C VAL A 205 -14.41 -8.60 -12.03
N VAL A 206 -13.10 -8.76 -11.84
CA VAL A 206 -12.55 -9.34 -10.61
C VAL A 206 -12.35 -8.24 -9.59
N LEU A 207 -12.93 -8.42 -8.42
CA LEU A 207 -12.74 -7.53 -7.27
C LEU A 207 -11.65 -8.11 -6.36
N GLY A 208 -10.85 -7.23 -5.77
CA GLY A 208 -9.78 -7.60 -4.88
C GLY A 208 -9.35 -6.45 -3.99
N ARG A 209 -8.39 -6.74 -3.14
CA ARG A 209 -7.73 -5.77 -2.28
C ARG A 209 -6.34 -5.43 -2.78
N ASP A 210 -5.71 -4.41 -2.21
CA ASP A 210 -4.31 -4.12 -2.44
C ASP A 210 -3.40 -5.07 -1.66
N HIS A 211 -2.15 -5.22 -2.13
CA HIS A 211 -1.13 -6.02 -1.46
C HIS A 211 -0.66 -5.43 -0.11
N HIS A 212 -0.96 -4.16 0.16
CA HIS A 212 -0.70 -3.51 1.45
C HIS A 212 -1.81 -3.70 2.47
N ASP A 213 -2.87 -4.37 2.10
CA ASP A 213 -3.91 -4.69 3.04
C ASP A 213 -3.31 -5.47 4.20
N VAL A 214 -3.41 -4.89 5.38
CA VAL A 214 -3.07 -5.59 6.59
C VAL A 214 -4.09 -6.69 6.77
N SER A 215 -3.82 -7.85 6.19
CA SER A 215 -4.58 -9.02 6.57
C SER A 215 -4.24 -9.28 8.04
N GLY A 216 -5.24 -9.56 8.88
CA GLY A 216 -5.02 -9.85 10.28
C GLY A 216 -4.05 -11.00 10.56
N THR A 217 -3.61 -11.70 9.52
CA THR A 217 -2.71 -12.85 9.62
C THR A 217 -1.25 -12.46 9.83
N ASP A 218 -0.77 -11.36 9.27
CA ASP A 218 0.65 -10.97 9.36
C ASP A 218 0.91 -9.68 10.14
N SER A 219 -0.15 -8.93 10.49
CA SER A 219 -0.02 -7.65 11.18
C SER A 219 0.74 -7.71 12.51
N PRO A 220 0.63 -8.75 13.37
CA PRO A 220 1.41 -8.82 14.60
C PRO A 220 2.92 -8.93 14.36
N TYR A 221 3.33 -9.30 13.17
CA TYR A 221 4.74 -9.52 12.79
C TYR A 221 5.34 -8.40 11.95
N ARG A 222 4.54 -7.36 11.69
CA ARG A 222 5.02 -6.15 11.02
C ARG A 222 5.63 -5.18 12.02
N GLU A 223 6.31 -4.17 11.50
CA GLU A 223 6.89 -3.06 12.26
C GLU A 223 5.84 -2.20 12.97
N THR A 224 4.60 -2.30 12.58
CA THR A 224 3.48 -1.52 13.11
C THR A 224 2.92 -2.14 14.39
N SER A 225 3.68 -2.03 15.47
CA SER A 225 3.32 -2.66 16.74
C SER A 225 1.99 -2.19 17.35
N ASN A 226 1.52 -0.99 17.00
CA ASN A 226 0.31 -0.41 17.59
C ASN A 226 -1.00 -0.96 16.98
N ILE A 227 -0.91 -1.66 15.88
CA ILE A 227 -2.03 -2.46 15.35
C ILE A 227 -2.51 -3.54 16.31
N TYR A 228 -1.78 -3.77 17.39
CA TYR A 228 -2.18 -4.71 18.45
C TYR A 228 -3.46 -4.34 19.19
N ASP A 229 -3.85 -3.09 19.25
CA ASP A 229 -5.12 -2.71 19.86
C ASP A 229 -6.33 -3.14 19.02
N GLY A 230 -6.08 -3.52 17.77
CA GLY A 230 -7.05 -4.05 16.83
C GLY A 230 -7.95 -3.02 16.18
N SER A 231 -7.84 -1.73 16.50
CA SER A 231 -8.71 -0.70 15.94
C SER A 231 -8.57 -0.60 14.42
N ASN A 232 -7.39 -0.29 13.94
CA ASN A 232 -7.12 -0.19 12.50
C ASN A 232 -7.25 -1.55 11.78
N LEU A 233 -6.78 -2.63 12.42
CA LEU A 233 -6.87 -3.97 11.88
C LEU A 233 -8.33 -4.40 11.71
N THR A 234 -9.18 -4.12 12.69
CA THR A 234 -10.61 -4.47 12.63
C THR A 234 -11.32 -3.71 11.53
N ALA A 235 -11.06 -2.41 11.39
CA ALA A 235 -11.63 -1.59 10.32
C ALA A 235 -11.19 -2.08 8.93
N ASP A 236 -9.90 -2.35 8.75
CA ASP A 236 -9.36 -2.87 7.49
C ASP A 236 -9.95 -4.24 7.14
N MET A 237 -10.01 -5.18 8.08
CA MET A 237 -10.62 -6.49 7.86
C MET A 237 -12.12 -6.40 7.57
N ALA A 238 -12.86 -5.53 8.24
CA ALA A 238 -14.29 -5.34 7.98
C ALA A 238 -14.53 -4.83 6.55
N VAL A 239 -13.71 -3.88 6.11
CA VAL A 239 -13.81 -3.31 4.75
C VAL A 239 -13.39 -4.31 3.67
N GLN A 240 -12.46 -5.21 3.93
CA GLN A 240 -12.00 -6.22 2.97
C GLN A 240 -12.99 -7.37 2.77
N ASN A 241 -13.77 -7.70 3.77
CA ASN A 241 -14.67 -8.87 3.75
C ASN A 241 -16.10 -8.55 3.29
N VAL A 242 -16.36 -7.34 2.84
CA VAL A 242 -17.63 -6.90 2.26
C VAL A 242 -17.52 -6.79 0.75
#